data_3b011cd566a8654d29fa799e24595de1
#
_entry.id   3b011cd566a8654d29fa799e24595de1
#
_cell.length_a   1.000
_cell.length_b   1.000
_cell.length_c   1.000
_cell.angle_alpha   90.00
_cell.angle_beta   90.00
_cell.angle_gamma   90.00
#
_symmetry.space_group_name_H-M   'P 1'
#
loop_
_entity.id
_entity.type
_entity.pdbx_description
1 polymer ?
#
loop_
_entity_poly.entity_id
_entity_poly.type
_entity_poly.pdbx_seq_one_letter_code
_entity_poly.pdbx_strand_id
1 'polypeptide(L)'
;MPSRTKHNHLTVGLDIGTTKICAIAVESDSKETLNVVGVGTAKSEGLRKGVVVNIEKTVKSIKKAVEECELMCGEQINSVYAGIAGHHLSLIHI
;
A
#
# COMPACT_ATOMS: atom_id res chain seq x y z
N MET A 1 19.97 5.29 12.18
CA MET A 1 19.34 5.28 10.86
C MET A 1 19.14 6.69 10.38
N PRO A 2 19.64 7.04 9.20
CA PRO A 2 19.47 8.41 8.74
C PRO A 2 17.99 8.70 8.50
N SER A 3 17.54 9.86 8.93
CA SER A 3 16.19 10.30 8.67
C SER A 3 16.04 10.64 7.19
N ARG A 4 14.84 10.50 6.68
CA ARG A 4 14.57 10.92 5.31
C ARG A 4 14.69 12.40 5.17
N THR A 5 15.23 12.84 4.04
CA THR A 5 15.31 14.26 3.76
C THR A 5 13.93 14.77 3.34
N LYS A 6 13.68 16.07 3.54
CA LYS A 6 12.43 16.71 3.15
C LYS A 6 12.20 16.74 1.64
N HIS A 7 13.22 16.38 0.85
CA HIS A 7 13.15 16.40 -0.62
C HIS A 7 12.63 15.11 -1.22
N ASN A 8 12.52 14.06 -0.40
CA ASN A 8 12.06 12.77 -0.88
C ASN A 8 10.55 12.64 -0.68
N HIS A 9 9.89 12.17 -1.71
CA HIS A 9 8.45 11.91 -1.68
C HIS A 9 8.18 10.44 -1.51
N LEU A 10 7.32 10.11 -0.56
CA LEU A 10 6.85 8.75 -0.35
C LEU A 10 5.52 8.56 -1.06
N THR A 11 5.47 7.59 -1.94
CA THR A 11 4.23 7.19 -2.62
C THR A 11 3.96 5.74 -2.29
N VAL A 12 2.73 5.42 -1.93
CA VAL A 12 2.34 4.05 -1.58
C VAL A 12 1.26 3.57 -2.52
N GLY A 13 1.52 2.44 -3.16
CA GLY A 13 0.55 1.75 -3.99
C GLY A 13 -0.03 0.57 -3.23
N LEU A 14 -1.32 0.34 -3.40
CA LEU A 14 -2.03 -0.77 -2.80
C LEU A 14 -2.74 -1.55 -3.90
N ASP A 15 -2.32 -2.80 -4.07
CA ASP A 15 -2.96 -3.71 -5.03
C ASP A 15 -3.89 -4.64 -4.25
N ILE A 16 -5.18 -4.48 -4.48
CA ILE A 16 -6.21 -5.29 -3.82
C ILE A 16 -6.60 -6.41 -4.75
N GLY A 17 -5.94 -7.55 -4.58
CA GLY A 17 -6.20 -8.74 -5.38
C GLY A 17 -7.19 -9.67 -4.72
N THR A 18 -7.61 -10.71 -5.45
CA THR A 18 -8.56 -11.71 -4.94
C THR A 18 -7.93 -12.66 -3.94
N THR A 19 -6.63 -12.93 -4.06
CA THR A 19 -5.93 -13.86 -3.17
C THR A 19 -4.99 -13.13 -2.22
N LYS A 20 -4.45 -12.01 -2.64
CA LYS A 20 -3.43 -11.29 -1.89
C LYS A 20 -3.60 -9.78 -2.05
N ILE A 21 -3.34 -9.07 -0.97
CA ILE A 21 -3.24 -7.61 -0.97
C ILE A 21 -1.78 -7.26 -0.79
N CYS A 22 -1.27 -6.35 -1.61
CA CYS A 22 0.12 -5.92 -1.55
C CYS A 22 0.21 -4.41 -1.44
N ALA A 23 0.98 -3.93 -0.47
CA ALA A 23 1.30 -2.51 -0.32
C ALA A 23 2.77 -2.31 -0.65
N ILE A 24 3.07 -1.35 -1.50
CA ILE A 24 4.44 -1.03 -1.89
C ILE A 24 4.69 0.44 -1.66
N ALA A 25 5.70 0.76 -0.86
CA ALA A 25 6.13 2.12 -0.61
C ALA A 25 7.35 2.43 -1.47
N VAL A 26 7.25 3.48 -2.25
CA VAL A 26 8.30 3.93 -3.17
C VAL A 26 8.67 5.35 -2.79
N GLU A 27 9.97 5.60 -2.73
CA GLU A 27 10.51 6.92 -2.46
C GLU A 27 11.16 7.46 -3.72
N SER A 28 10.83 8.70 -4.09
CA SER A 28 11.48 9.38 -5.20
C SER A 28 12.38 10.48 -4.66
N ASP A 29 13.58 10.58 -5.22
CA ASP A 29 14.53 11.62 -4.85
C ASP A 29 14.47 12.79 -5.84
N SER A 30 15.33 13.78 -5.65
CA SER A 30 15.40 14.96 -6.51
C SER A 30 15.84 14.65 -7.95
N LYS A 31 16.40 13.48 -8.18
CA LYS A 31 16.81 13.02 -9.50
C LYS A 31 15.77 12.14 -10.17
N GLU A 32 14.58 12.05 -9.57
CA GLU A 32 13.48 11.20 -10.01
C GLU A 32 13.80 9.70 -10.01
N THR A 33 14.81 9.30 -9.23
CA THR A 33 15.10 7.89 -9.03
C THR A 33 14.07 7.30 -8.06
N LEU A 34 13.50 6.17 -8.44
CA LEU A 34 12.50 5.49 -7.62
C LEU A 34 13.13 4.33 -6.88
N ASN A 35 12.93 4.30 -5.58
CA ASN A 35 13.44 3.24 -4.71
C ASN A 35 12.30 2.64 -3.92
N VAL A 36 12.19 1.32 -3.95
CA VAL A 36 11.21 0.62 -3.11
C VAL A 36 11.77 0.59 -1.69
N VAL A 37 11.05 1.20 -0.76
CA VAL A 37 11.49 1.31 0.64
C VAL A 37 10.63 0.51 1.60
N GLY A 38 9.53 -0.05 1.13
CA GLY A 38 8.69 -0.91 1.96
C GLY A 38 7.76 -1.75 1.13
N VAL A 39 7.48 -2.93 1.60
CA VAL A 39 6.51 -3.86 1.01
C VAL A 39 5.75 -4.52 2.15
N GLY A 40 4.44 -4.60 2.02
CA GLY A 40 3.62 -5.34 2.95
C GLY A 40 2.63 -6.19 2.17
N THR A 41 2.35 -7.38 2.66
CA THR A 41 1.39 -8.28 2.04
C THR A 41 0.46 -8.87 3.07
N ALA A 42 -0.74 -9.18 2.63
CA ALA A 42 -1.70 -9.89 3.45
C ALA A 42 -2.56 -10.78 2.57
N LYS A 43 -3.05 -11.87 3.14
CA LYS A 43 -4.01 -12.70 2.44
C LYS A 43 -5.29 -11.89 2.24
N SER A 44 -5.81 -11.88 1.02
CA SER A 44 -7.05 -11.17 0.73
C SER A 44 -8.23 -11.96 1.27
N GLU A 45 -8.89 -11.39 2.26
CA GLU A 45 -10.10 -11.96 2.85
C GLU A 45 -11.22 -10.96 2.65
N GLY A 46 -12.41 -11.45 2.37
CA GLY A 46 -13.57 -10.58 2.16
C GLY A 46 -13.81 -10.15 0.74
N LEU A 47 -12.94 -10.57 -0.21
CA LEU A 47 -13.16 -10.35 -1.64
C LEU A 47 -13.42 -11.68 -2.34
N ARG A 48 -14.29 -11.63 -3.34
CA ARG A 48 -14.56 -12.77 -4.22
C ARG A 48 -14.75 -12.24 -5.63
N LYS A 49 -13.87 -12.68 -6.55
CA LYS A 49 -13.87 -12.25 -7.96
C LYS A 49 -13.84 -10.73 -8.10
N GLY A 50 -13.02 -10.05 -7.26
CA GLY A 50 -12.89 -8.61 -7.30
C GLY A 50 -14.03 -7.82 -6.64
N VAL A 51 -14.98 -8.52 -6.03
CA VAL A 51 -16.12 -7.90 -5.34
C VAL A 51 -15.94 -8.04 -3.83
N VAL A 52 -16.16 -6.96 -3.10
CA VAL A 52 -16.11 -7.00 -1.63
C VAL A 52 -17.38 -7.68 -1.13
N VAL A 53 -17.21 -8.85 -0.51
CA VAL A 53 -18.32 -9.61 0.08
C VAL A 53 -18.33 -9.53 1.61
N ASN A 54 -17.22 -9.08 2.20
CA ASN A 54 -17.12 -8.85 3.64
C ASN A 54 -16.22 -7.65 3.88
N ILE A 55 -16.83 -6.52 4.22
CA ILE A 55 -16.11 -5.25 4.41
C ILE A 55 -15.11 -5.33 5.55
N GLU A 56 -15.51 -5.91 6.67
CA GLU A 56 -14.64 -5.99 7.86
C GLU A 56 -13.37 -6.79 7.60
N LYS A 57 -13.51 -7.92 6.93
CA LYS A 57 -12.36 -8.76 6.58
C LYS A 57 -11.45 -8.07 5.57
N THR A 58 -12.04 -7.38 4.61
CA THR A 58 -11.28 -6.63 3.60
C THR A 58 -10.46 -5.53 4.25
N VAL A 59 -11.09 -4.75 5.15
CA VAL A 59 -10.40 -3.68 5.88
C VAL A 59 -9.25 -4.25 6.71
N LYS A 60 -9.46 -5.37 7.38
CA LYS A 60 -8.42 -6.03 8.17
C LYS A 60 -7.23 -6.44 7.31
N SER A 61 -7.49 -7.01 6.15
CA SER A 61 -6.44 -7.42 5.22
C SER A 61 -5.64 -6.23 4.72
N ILE A 62 -6.32 -5.15 4.37
CA ILE A 62 -5.68 -3.91 3.91
C ILE A 62 -4.80 -3.34 5.03
N LYS A 63 -5.33 -3.23 6.23
CA LYS A 63 -4.59 -2.71 7.38
C LYS A 63 -3.33 -3.52 7.65
N LYS A 64 -3.43 -4.84 7.56
CA LYS A 64 -2.30 -5.72 7.79
C LYS A 64 -1.18 -5.48 6.77
N ALA A 65 -1.54 -5.37 5.50
CA ALA A 65 -0.57 -5.10 4.44
C ALA A 65 0.10 -3.72 4.62
N VAL A 66 -0.71 -2.71 4.93
CA VAL A 66 -0.21 -1.35 5.14
C VAL A 66 0.69 -1.27 6.37
N GLU A 67 0.31 -1.90 7.48
CA GLU A 67 1.11 -1.91 8.70
C GLU A 67 2.47 -2.57 8.49
N GLU A 68 2.51 -3.67 7.77
CA GLU A 68 3.77 -4.33 7.44
C GLU A 68 4.65 -3.43 6.57
N CYS A 69 4.04 -2.74 5.61
CA CYS A 69 4.75 -1.78 4.77
C CYS A 69 5.29 -0.62 5.59
N GLU A 70 4.50 -0.10 6.54
CA GLU A 70 4.93 0.97 7.45
C GLU A 70 6.14 0.55 8.30
N LEU A 71 6.13 -0.66 8.81
CA LEU A 71 7.23 -1.18 9.60
C LEU A 71 8.52 -1.24 8.78
N MET A 72 8.42 -1.61 7.52
CA MET A 72 9.59 -1.70 6.67
C MET A 72 10.11 -0.34 6.24
N CYS A 73 9.24 0.58 5.84
CA CYS A 73 9.67 1.89 5.37
C CYS A 73 9.95 2.88 6.50
N GLY A 74 9.49 2.61 7.71
CA GLY A 74 9.75 3.45 8.87
C GLY A 74 8.93 4.72 8.95
N GLU A 75 7.86 4.81 8.15
CA GLU A 75 6.97 5.98 8.14
C GLU A 75 5.52 5.56 8.24
N GLN A 76 4.72 6.43 8.83
CA GLN A 76 3.27 6.24 8.85
C GLN A 76 2.69 6.54 7.48
N ILE A 77 1.84 5.64 7.00
CA ILE A 77 1.19 5.78 5.71
C ILE A 77 -0.20 6.36 5.93
N ASN A 78 -0.46 7.54 5.37
CA ASN A 78 -1.72 8.26 5.54
C ASN A 78 -2.61 8.19 4.31
N SER A 79 -2.04 7.88 3.15
CA SER A 79 -2.79 7.75 1.92
C SER A 79 -2.12 6.74 1.01
N VAL A 80 -2.90 6.09 0.18
CA VAL A 80 -2.42 5.10 -0.78
C VAL A 80 -3.12 5.29 -2.13
N TYR A 81 -2.44 4.92 -3.19
CA TYR A 81 -3.08 4.75 -4.50
C TYR A 81 -3.53 3.29 -4.58
N ALA A 82 -4.83 3.07 -4.54
CA ALA A 82 -5.39 1.73 -4.53
C ALA A 82 -5.91 1.32 -5.91
N GLY A 83 -5.56 0.12 -6.34
CA GLY A 83 -6.06 -0.49 -7.55
C GLY A 83 -6.73 -1.81 -7.24
N ILE A 84 -7.88 -2.06 -7.85
CA ILE A 84 -8.64 -3.30 -7.71
C ILE A 84 -8.69 -3.97 -9.07
N ALA A 85 -8.15 -5.18 -9.15
CA ALA A 85 -8.14 -5.98 -10.38
C ALA A 85 -7.57 -5.23 -11.60
N GLY A 86 -6.70 -4.24 -11.37
CA GLY A 86 -6.05 -3.49 -12.43
C GLY A 86 -6.94 -2.55 -13.23
N HIS A 87 -8.19 -2.35 -12.83
CA HIS A 87 -9.14 -1.55 -13.59
C HIS A 87 -9.27 -0.10 -13.14
N HIS A 88 -9.05 0.17 -11.88
CA HIS A 88 -9.20 1.50 -11.31
C HIS A 88 -8.05 1.83 -10.39
N LEU A 89 -7.60 3.06 -10.45
CA LEU A 89 -6.60 3.59 -9.53
C LEU A 89 -7.22 4.80 -8.84
N SER A 90 -7.27 4.76 -7.52
CA SER A 90 -7.83 5.84 -6.71
C SER A 90 -6.90 6.20 -5.57
N LEU A 91 -6.80 7.49 -5.26
CA LEU A 91 -6.09 7.93 -4.07
C LEU A 91 -7.04 7.85 -2.88
N ILE A 92 -6.62 7.13 -1.86
CA ILE A 92 -7.40 6.90 -0.65
C ILE A 92 -6.62 7.37 0.57
N HIS A 93 -7.26 8.16 1.41
CA HIS A 93 -6.70 8.56 2.70
C HIS A 93 -7.05 7.52 3.74
N ILE A 94 -6.07 7.15 4.53
CA ILE A 94 -6.23 6.14 5.57
C ILE A 94 -6.41 6.79 6.92
#